data_c2e23402ac2843f7711dea5d99a14248
#
_entry.id   c2e23402ac2843f7711dea5d99a14248
#
_cell.length_a   1.000
_cell.length_b   1.000
_cell.length_c   1.000
_cell.angle_alpha   90.00
_cell.angle_beta   90.00
_cell.angle_gamma   90.00
#
_symmetry.space_group_name_H-M   'P 1'
#
loop_
_entity.id
_entity.type
_entity.pdbx_description
1 polymer ?
#
loop_
_entity_poly.entity_id
_entity_poly.type
_entity_poly.pdbx_seq_one_letter_code
_entity_poly.pdbx_strand_id
1 'polypeptide(L)'
;MFVGRSVLTMFLLLSLPRMISIGDACAREGPLKRQCTSFVLDNNGYAVFGTNYDYGKDVSEGLVFVNKRNITKSYWQSDSLFPHARWTSRFGSVSFNLCMSQLSWAGMNEAGLVISTMQLDGSQSPEPDKRPWIFSNYWVQYVLDNFSTVEEVIASDSSIRIVDYVDHYLVSDRFGHCATIEFLKGQMIVHTGRDLPAKVLSNNTYEGSVAEWKKTLKQKKRGESLSLQASSVRRFIRAANRVSAFVSTTSREAVDTAFDILEEISGQNTHGSPTRWRIVFDTKNFCIYFKTIVHAVMREIRFQKVDFSCESPVRMVNINERLAGDITDQLEEYSSMRHFDHALHAWKKWGVEIDSSELQRQIRFIEHFPSANAARRE
;
A
#
# COMPACT_ATOMS: atom_id res chain seq x y z
N MET A 1 -11.89 -58.04 -36.61
CA MET A 1 -10.97 -57.08 -37.25
C MET A 1 -11.64 -55.72 -37.19
N PHE A 2 -11.46 -54.99 -36.07
CA PHE A 2 -11.98 -53.63 -35.92
C PHE A 2 -10.79 -52.72 -35.56
N VAL A 3 -10.51 -51.81 -36.49
CA VAL A 3 -9.41 -50.82 -36.36
C VAL A 3 -10.02 -49.61 -35.64
N GLY A 4 -9.59 -49.39 -34.40
CA GLY A 4 -9.92 -48.20 -33.65
C GLY A 4 -9.08 -47.01 -34.07
N ARG A 5 -9.71 -45.95 -34.56
CA ARG A 5 -9.09 -44.64 -34.83
C ARG A 5 -9.03 -43.83 -33.54
N SER A 6 -7.82 -43.68 -33.01
CA SER A 6 -7.56 -42.71 -31.94
C SER A 6 -7.58 -41.30 -32.53
N VAL A 7 -8.51 -40.47 -32.10
CA VAL A 7 -8.52 -39.04 -32.40
C VAL A 7 -7.62 -38.37 -31.36
N LEU A 8 -6.45 -37.99 -31.82
CA LEU A 8 -5.49 -37.18 -31.03
C LEU A 8 -5.97 -35.74 -31.05
N THR A 9 -6.66 -35.33 -30.01
CA THR A 9 -7.07 -33.91 -29.78
C THR A 9 -5.82 -33.12 -29.41
N MET A 10 -5.24 -32.46 -30.36
CA MET A 10 -4.12 -31.54 -30.20
C MET A 10 -4.67 -30.25 -29.56
N PHE A 11 -4.50 -30.12 -28.24
CA PHE A 11 -4.70 -28.84 -27.57
C PHE A 11 -3.65 -27.85 -28.09
N LEU A 12 -4.06 -26.98 -28.99
CA LEU A 12 -3.33 -25.77 -29.31
C LEU A 12 -3.39 -24.87 -28.04
N LEU A 13 -2.37 -24.94 -27.22
CA LEU A 13 -2.06 -23.91 -26.23
C LEU A 13 -1.69 -22.64 -27.02
N LEU A 14 -2.67 -21.84 -27.35
CA LEU A 14 -2.47 -20.45 -27.74
C LEU A 14 -1.74 -19.78 -26.56
N SER A 15 -0.47 -19.55 -26.71
CA SER A 15 0.34 -18.72 -25.82
C SER A 15 -0.21 -17.30 -25.91
N LEU A 16 -1.20 -16.98 -25.07
CA LEU A 16 -1.55 -15.61 -24.76
C LEU A 16 -0.28 -14.93 -24.26
N PRO A 17 0.08 -13.73 -24.75
CA PRO A 17 1.19 -13.00 -24.22
C PRO A 17 0.90 -12.81 -22.72
N ARG A 18 1.72 -13.42 -21.86
CA ARG A 18 1.67 -13.18 -20.42
C ARG A 18 1.87 -11.69 -20.21
N MET A 19 0.80 -10.98 -19.93
CA MET A 19 0.92 -9.61 -19.43
C MET A 19 1.75 -9.70 -18.16
N ILE A 20 2.92 -9.08 -18.18
CA ILE A 20 3.77 -8.96 -17.00
C ILE A 20 2.96 -8.11 -16.02
N SER A 21 2.41 -8.73 -14.98
CA SER A 21 1.82 -7.95 -13.91
C SER A 21 2.91 -7.08 -13.29
N ILE A 22 2.58 -5.92 -12.82
CA ILE A 22 3.54 -5.04 -12.10
C ILE A 22 4.16 -5.81 -10.93
N GLY A 23 3.40 -6.70 -10.30
CA GLY A 23 3.89 -7.66 -9.31
C GLY A 23 4.94 -8.61 -9.88
N ASP A 24 4.73 -9.18 -11.08
CA ASP A 24 5.69 -10.05 -11.76
C ASP A 24 6.98 -9.31 -12.16
N ALA A 25 6.86 -8.07 -12.62
CA ALA A 25 8.02 -7.26 -12.96
C ALA A 25 8.88 -6.95 -11.71
N CYS A 26 8.25 -6.63 -10.60
CA CYS A 26 8.94 -6.46 -9.31
C CYS A 26 9.46 -7.79 -8.72
N ALA A 27 8.82 -8.94 -9.02
CA ALA A 27 9.20 -10.25 -8.50
C ALA A 27 10.30 -10.96 -9.31
N ARG A 28 10.42 -10.68 -10.62
CA ARG A 28 11.38 -11.35 -11.52
C ARG A 28 12.84 -10.93 -11.34
N GLU A 29 13.08 -9.83 -10.66
CA GLU A 29 14.43 -9.38 -10.45
C GLU A 29 14.95 -9.79 -9.08
N GLY A 30 15.71 -10.88 -9.01
CA GLY A 30 16.65 -11.30 -7.96
C GLY A 30 16.48 -10.79 -6.51
N PRO A 31 17.39 -11.02 -5.58
CA PRO A 31 17.16 -11.03 -4.13
C PRO A 31 16.94 -9.66 -3.46
N LEU A 32 16.60 -8.61 -4.19
CA LEU A 32 16.32 -7.30 -3.63
C LEU A 32 14.87 -7.23 -3.11
N LYS A 33 14.66 -7.71 -1.89
CA LYS A 33 13.39 -7.68 -1.20
C LYS A 33 13.00 -6.26 -0.80
N ARG A 34 11.73 -5.91 -1.00
CA ARG A 34 11.12 -4.74 -0.34
C ARG A 34 11.14 -4.99 1.16
N GLN A 35 11.55 -4.00 1.93
CA GLN A 35 11.71 -4.14 3.38
C GLN A 35 11.03 -2.98 4.10
N CYS A 36 9.71 -3.02 4.09
CA CYS A 36 8.88 -1.97 4.65
C CYS A 36 8.58 -2.23 6.13
N THR A 37 8.19 -1.20 6.86
CA THR A 37 7.68 -1.33 8.23
C THR A 37 6.66 -0.23 8.48
N SER A 38 5.53 -0.61 9.06
CA SER A 38 4.48 0.32 9.45
C SER A 38 4.10 0.11 10.91
N PHE A 39 3.61 1.16 11.56
CA PHE A 39 3.13 1.10 12.94
C PHE A 39 2.08 2.17 13.21
N VAL A 40 1.36 2.00 14.31
CA VAL A 40 0.38 2.97 14.78
C VAL A 40 0.72 3.35 16.21
N LEU A 41 0.90 4.65 16.46
CA LEU A 41 0.91 5.24 17.78
C LEU A 41 -0.52 5.57 18.17
N ASP A 42 -0.99 4.98 19.25
CA ASP A 42 -2.28 5.33 19.85
C ASP A 42 -2.08 6.55 20.75
N ASN A 43 -2.75 7.63 20.42
CA ASN A 43 -2.64 8.87 21.17
C ASN A 43 -4.01 9.32 21.65
N ASN A 44 -4.43 8.77 22.80
CA ASN A 44 -5.71 9.11 23.45
C ASN A 44 -6.94 8.92 22.53
N GLY A 45 -7.01 7.78 21.82
CA GLY A 45 -8.16 7.37 21.02
C GLY A 45 -8.17 7.90 19.58
N TYR A 46 -7.02 8.35 19.08
CA TYR A 46 -6.80 8.58 17.64
C TYR A 46 -5.44 8.03 17.23
N ALA A 47 -5.26 7.78 15.93
CA ALA A 47 -4.08 7.16 15.39
C ALA A 47 -3.11 8.18 14.79
N VAL A 48 -1.81 8.00 15.08
CA VAL A 48 -0.71 8.52 14.24
C VAL A 48 -0.02 7.31 13.61
N PHE A 49 -0.17 7.17 12.31
CA PHE A 49 0.33 6.04 11.55
C PHE A 49 1.65 6.39 10.88
N GLY A 50 2.69 5.61 11.13
CA GLY A 50 4.00 5.77 10.51
C GLY A 50 4.34 4.62 9.57
N THR A 51 4.97 4.92 8.43
CA THR A 51 5.39 3.90 7.47
C THR A 51 6.68 4.25 6.73
N ASN A 52 7.58 3.27 6.60
CA ASN A 52 8.79 3.29 5.79
C ASN A 52 8.62 2.45 4.52
N TYR A 53 8.97 3.05 3.38
CA TYR A 53 9.19 2.32 2.13
C TYR A 53 10.69 2.10 1.93
N ASP A 54 11.15 0.87 2.12
CA ASP A 54 12.54 0.46 1.95
C ASP A 54 12.69 -0.38 0.68
N TYR A 55 13.66 -0.03 -0.16
CA TYR A 55 13.93 -0.78 -1.38
C TYR A 55 15.41 -0.72 -1.78
N GLY A 56 15.99 -1.89 -2.11
CA GLY A 56 17.42 -2.03 -2.37
C GLY A 56 17.91 -1.39 -3.66
N LYS A 57 17.10 -1.35 -4.72
CA LYS A 57 17.41 -0.60 -5.94
C LYS A 57 17.07 0.89 -5.74
N ASP A 58 17.56 1.74 -6.61
CA ASP A 58 17.17 3.16 -6.62
C ASP A 58 15.75 3.31 -7.20
N VAL A 59 14.77 2.92 -6.38
CA VAL A 59 13.34 3.05 -6.62
C VAL A 59 12.82 4.12 -5.66
N SER A 60 13.27 5.33 -5.89
CA SER A 60 12.85 6.51 -5.09
C SER A 60 11.71 7.28 -5.77
N GLU A 61 11.40 6.96 -7.01
CA GLU A 61 10.32 7.58 -7.78
C GLU A 61 8.97 7.24 -7.17
N GLY A 62 8.06 8.20 -7.21
CA GLY A 62 6.69 8.04 -6.79
C GLY A 62 5.87 9.28 -7.04
N LEU A 63 4.57 9.12 -7.02
CA LEU A 63 3.59 10.17 -7.20
C LEU A 63 2.64 10.20 -6.01
N VAL A 64 2.35 11.40 -5.53
CA VAL A 64 1.27 11.63 -4.58
C VAL A 64 0.05 12.08 -5.37
N PHE A 65 -1.09 11.38 -5.20
CA PHE A 65 -2.34 11.67 -5.87
C PHE A 65 -3.43 12.10 -4.92
N VAL A 66 -4.22 13.08 -5.33
CA VAL A 66 -5.52 13.40 -4.74
C VAL A 66 -6.59 12.63 -5.52
N ASN A 67 -7.08 11.54 -4.94
CA ASN A 67 -8.15 10.73 -5.52
C ASN A 67 -9.51 11.35 -5.15
N LYS A 68 -10.42 11.37 -6.12
CA LYS A 68 -11.75 11.99 -5.98
C LYS A 68 -12.80 11.00 -5.54
N ARG A 69 -13.81 11.46 -4.79
CA ARG A 69 -15.05 10.71 -4.54
C ARG A 69 -15.99 10.74 -5.74
N ASN A 70 -16.95 9.84 -5.77
CA ASN A 70 -17.94 9.69 -6.84
C ASN A 70 -17.34 9.37 -8.23
N ILE A 71 -16.19 8.72 -8.27
CA ILE A 71 -15.57 8.22 -9.50
C ILE A 71 -15.80 6.71 -9.57
N THR A 72 -16.36 6.24 -10.69
CA THR A 72 -16.54 4.82 -10.94
C THR A 72 -15.25 4.25 -11.52
N LYS A 73 -14.67 3.31 -10.82
CA LYS A 73 -13.39 2.68 -11.15
C LYS A 73 -13.58 1.18 -11.45
N SER A 74 -12.73 0.67 -12.30
CA SER A 74 -12.64 -0.76 -12.59
C SER A 74 -11.19 -1.13 -12.87
N TYR A 75 -10.93 -2.43 -12.93
CA TYR A 75 -9.64 -2.93 -13.34
C TYR A 75 -9.51 -2.96 -14.88
N TRP A 76 -8.31 -2.72 -15.39
CA TRP A 76 -7.99 -2.82 -16.81
C TRP A 76 -7.84 -4.29 -17.23
N GLN A 77 -8.89 -4.95 -17.64
CA GLN A 77 -8.88 -6.14 -18.53
C GLN A 77 -10.29 -6.62 -18.86
N SER A 78 -10.53 -6.95 -20.13
CA SER A 78 -11.85 -7.30 -20.63
C SER A 78 -12.18 -8.80 -20.65
N ASP A 79 -11.18 -9.70 -20.48
CA ASP A 79 -11.33 -11.10 -20.89
C ASP A 79 -11.15 -12.13 -19.75
N SER A 80 -11.67 -11.85 -18.55
CA SER A 80 -11.65 -12.84 -17.48
C SER A 80 -12.97 -13.61 -17.40
N LEU A 81 -12.87 -14.93 -17.18
CA LEU A 81 -14.01 -15.82 -16.95
C LEU A 81 -14.77 -15.49 -15.65
N PHE A 82 -14.19 -14.68 -14.77
CA PHE A 82 -14.76 -14.28 -13.50
C PHE A 82 -14.94 -12.76 -13.44
N PRO A 83 -16.01 -12.27 -12.79
CA PRO A 83 -16.24 -10.83 -12.66
C PRO A 83 -15.09 -10.15 -11.91
N HIS A 84 -14.54 -9.10 -12.49
CA HIS A 84 -13.58 -8.23 -11.82
C HIS A 84 -14.29 -7.12 -11.04
N ALA A 85 -13.58 -6.56 -10.04
CA ALA A 85 -14.14 -5.52 -9.21
C ALA A 85 -14.45 -4.24 -10.02
N ARG A 86 -15.63 -3.69 -9.77
CA ARG A 86 -16.05 -2.36 -10.20
C ARG A 86 -16.69 -1.66 -9.01
N TRP A 87 -16.29 -0.44 -8.73
CA TRP A 87 -16.81 0.32 -7.60
C TRP A 87 -16.89 1.81 -7.90
N THR A 88 -17.68 2.52 -7.13
CA THR A 88 -17.71 3.99 -7.13
C THR A 88 -17.14 4.47 -5.81
N SER A 89 -16.10 5.32 -5.86
CA SER A 89 -15.45 5.84 -4.67
C SER A 89 -16.44 6.63 -3.79
N ARG A 90 -16.62 6.20 -2.55
CA ARG A 90 -17.39 6.91 -1.52
C ARG A 90 -16.59 8.05 -0.92
N PHE A 91 -15.28 7.85 -0.82
CA PHE A 91 -14.35 8.78 -0.19
C PHE A 91 -13.29 9.23 -1.18
N GLY A 92 -12.89 10.49 -1.04
CA GLY A 92 -11.65 10.96 -1.61
C GLY A 92 -10.46 10.56 -0.72
N SER A 93 -9.27 10.55 -1.28
CA SER A 93 -8.06 10.16 -0.56
C SER A 93 -6.82 10.87 -1.09
N VAL A 94 -5.76 10.90 -0.27
CA VAL A 94 -4.41 11.18 -0.72
C VAL A 94 -3.61 9.89 -0.62
N SER A 95 -3.05 9.45 -1.74
CA SER A 95 -2.30 8.20 -1.83
C SER A 95 -0.88 8.42 -2.36
N PHE A 96 0.03 7.56 -1.91
CA PHE A 96 1.43 7.49 -2.33
C PHE A 96 1.58 6.28 -3.24
N ASN A 97 1.92 6.55 -4.49
CA ASN A 97 1.91 5.57 -5.56
C ASN A 97 3.32 5.43 -6.14
N LEU A 98 3.71 4.22 -6.51
CA LEU A 98 5.04 3.97 -7.07
C LEU A 98 5.21 4.61 -8.45
N CYS A 99 4.43 4.23 -9.42
CA CYS A 99 4.55 4.73 -10.78
C CYS A 99 3.23 5.01 -11.49
N MET A 100 2.12 4.48 -10.96
CA MET A 100 0.80 4.58 -11.58
C MET A 100 -0.23 5.06 -10.56
N SER A 101 -1.18 5.89 -10.97
CA SER A 101 -2.39 6.11 -10.19
C SER A 101 -3.10 4.78 -9.98
N GLN A 102 -3.88 4.62 -8.93
CA GLN A 102 -4.52 3.36 -8.53
C GLN A 102 -3.57 2.26 -7.98
N LEU A 103 -2.25 2.34 -8.21
CA LEU A 103 -1.25 1.45 -7.62
C LEU A 103 -0.74 2.05 -6.32
N SER A 104 -1.64 2.21 -5.38
CA SER A 104 -1.36 2.88 -4.12
C SER A 104 -0.58 1.95 -3.19
N TRP A 105 0.56 2.45 -2.69
CA TRP A 105 1.36 1.77 -1.68
C TRP A 105 0.86 2.08 -0.26
N ALA A 106 0.48 3.33 0.00
CA ALA A 106 -0.12 3.78 1.24
C ALA A 106 -1.00 5.01 0.98
N GLY A 107 -1.91 5.30 1.89
CA GLY A 107 -2.73 6.50 1.81
C GLY A 107 -3.64 6.69 3.01
N MET A 108 -4.27 7.87 3.04
CA MET A 108 -5.33 8.22 3.98
C MET A 108 -6.52 8.78 3.20
N ASN A 109 -7.74 8.39 3.58
CA ASN A 109 -8.94 8.95 3.00
C ASN A 109 -9.56 10.06 3.86
N GLU A 110 -10.54 10.76 3.33
CA GLU A 110 -11.23 11.88 4.00
C GLU A 110 -12.05 11.45 5.24
N ALA A 111 -12.25 10.15 5.46
CA ALA A 111 -12.82 9.61 6.70
C ALA A 111 -11.75 9.34 7.78
N GLY A 112 -10.45 9.44 7.44
CA GLY A 112 -9.34 9.18 8.34
C GLY A 112 -8.95 7.70 8.43
N LEU A 113 -9.38 6.87 7.48
CA LEU A 113 -8.85 5.51 7.32
C LEU A 113 -7.49 5.57 6.65
N VAL A 114 -6.51 4.89 7.23
CA VAL A 114 -5.13 4.77 6.74
C VAL A 114 -4.83 3.31 6.44
N ILE A 115 -4.17 3.05 5.34
CA ILE A 115 -3.67 1.72 4.97
C ILE A 115 -2.30 1.83 4.33
N SER A 116 -1.44 0.86 4.62
CA SER A 116 -0.18 0.64 3.89
C SER A 116 0.03 -0.84 3.59
N THR A 117 0.73 -1.12 2.49
CA THR A 117 1.08 -2.47 2.05
C THR A 117 2.55 -2.76 2.27
N MET A 118 2.87 -4.01 2.59
CA MET A 118 4.23 -4.51 2.75
C MET A 118 4.35 -5.89 2.11
N GLN A 119 5.52 -6.20 1.59
CA GLN A 119 5.78 -7.52 1.02
C GLN A 119 5.76 -8.60 2.10
N LEU A 120 5.03 -9.69 1.86
CA LEU A 120 5.05 -10.90 2.66
C LEU A 120 5.35 -12.11 1.79
N ASP A 121 6.54 -12.69 1.92
CA ASP A 121 6.88 -13.92 1.23
C ASP A 121 5.98 -15.06 1.74
N GLY A 122 5.39 -15.83 0.81
CA GLY A 122 4.51 -16.95 1.14
C GLY A 122 3.04 -16.58 1.31
N SER A 123 2.64 -15.34 0.99
CA SER A 123 1.23 -15.01 0.82
C SER A 123 0.59 -15.86 -0.27
N GLN A 124 -0.68 -16.20 -0.09
CA GLN A 124 -1.46 -17.02 -1.02
C GLN A 124 -2.85 -16.43 -1.18
N SER A 125 -3.20 -16.12 -2.42
CA SER A 125 -4.55 -15.65 -2.76
C SER A 125 -5.60 -16.70 -2.44
N PRO A 126 -6.81 -16.29 -2.04
CA PRO A 126 -7.96 -17.18 -1.95
C PRO A 126 -8.25 -17.87 -3.27
N GLU A 127 -8.72 -19.13 -3.21
CA GLU A 127 -9.14 -19.88 -4.38
C GLU A 127 -10.26 -19.14 -5.13
N PRO A 128 -10.37 -19.33 -6.46
CA PRO A 128 -11.43 -18.74 -7.26
C PRO A 128 -12.83 -19.11 -6.76
N ASP A 129 -13.67 -18.11 -6.58
CA ASP A 129 -15.07 -18.25 -6.21
C ASP A 129 -15.93 -17.20 -6.92
N LYS A 130 -17.21 -17.06 -6.51
CA LYS A 130 -18.17 -16.13 -7.12
C LYS A 130 -17.94 -14.65 -6.81
N ARG A 131 -17.05 -14.31 -5.87
CA ARG A 131 -16.75 -12.92 -5.52
C ARG A 131 -16.05 -12.24 -6.69
N PRO A 132 -16.37 -10.98 -7.01
CA PRO A 132 -15.55 -10.19 -7.90
C PRO A 132 -14.10 -10.14 -7.40
N TRP A 133 -13.16 -10.25 -8.32
CA TRP A 133 -11.75 -10.24 -7.95
C TRP A 133 -11.09 -8.87 -8.21
N ILE A 134 -10.04 -8.60 -7.43
CA ILE A 134 -9.18 -7.43 -7.57
C ILE A 134 -7.72 -7.84 -7.37
N PHE A 135 -6.81 -7.26 -8.13
CA PHE A 135 -5.38 -7.46 -7.89
C PHE A 135 -4.93 -6.78 -6.59
N SER A 136 -3.99 -7.41 -5.89
CA SER A 136 -3.48 -6.95 -4.60
C SER A 136 -2.97 -5.50 -4.63
N ASN A 137 -2.35 -5.08 -5.73
CA ASN A 137 -1.83 -3.73 -5.91
C ASN A 137 -2.91 -2.65 -6.12
N TYR A 138 -4.17 -3.03 -6.46
CA TYR A 138 -5.32 -2.10 -6.53
C TYR A 138 -6.13 -2.09 -5.24
N TRP A 139 -5.94 -3.10 -4.38
CA TRP A 139 -6.77 -3.25 -3.19
C TRP A 139 -6.59 -2.10 -2.19
N VAL A 140 -5.39 -1.55 -2.06
CA VAL A 140 -5.15 -0.36 -1.21
C VAL A 140 -6.04 0.80 -1.64
N GLN A 141 -6.11 1.09 -2.95
CA GLN A 141 -6.98 2.16 -3.45
C GLN A 141 -8.47 1.81 -3.29
N TYR A 142 -8.85 0.56 -3.49
CA TYR A 142 -10.21 0.08 -3.25
C TYR A 142 -10.64 0.30 -1.79
N VAL A 143 -9.76 -0.01 -0.84
CA VAL A 143 -9.99 0.22 0.60
C VAL A 143 -10.17 1.70 0.90
N LEU A 144 -9.29 2.55 0.41
CA LEU A 144 -9.37 4.01 0.60
C LEU A 144 -10.64 4.61 -0.01
N ASP A 145 -11.11 4.08 -1.13
CA ASP A 145 -12.29 4.56 -1.83
C ASP A 145 -13.61 4.19 -1.13
N ASN A 146 -13.66 3.05 -0.41
CA ASN A 146 -14.93 2.45 0.00
C ASN A 146 -15.20 2.45 1.49
N PHE A 147 -14.16 2.46 2.34
CA PHE A 147 -14.31 2.18 3.77
C PHE A 147 -13.86 3.34 4.64
N SER A 148 -14.48 3.44 5.83
CA SER A 148 -14.18 4.46 6.84
C SER A 148 -13.66 3.88 8.14
N THR A 149 -13.86 2.59 8.37
CA THR A 149 -13.45 1.89 9.59
C THR A 149 -12.70 0.60 9.29
N VAL A 150 -11.93 0.14 10.26
CA VAL A 150 -11.21 -1.14 10.20
C VAL A 150 -12.17 -2.31 10.05
N GLU A 151 -13.32 -2.26 10.71
CA GLU A 151 -14.35 -3.31 10.65
C GLU A 151 -14.94 -3.45 9.24
N GLU A 152 -15.19 -2.32 8.55
CA GLU A 152 -15.67 -2.34 7.15
C GLU A 152 -14.62 -2.98 6.22
N VAL A 153 -13.32 -2.71 6.44
CA VAL A 153 -12.24 -3.33 5.66
C VAL A 153 -12.21 -4.84 5.88
N ILE A 154 -12.28 -5.30 7.12
CA ILE A 154 -12.30 -6.74 7.44
C ILE A 154 -13.53 -7.42 6.82
N ALA A 155 -14.70 -6.81 6.93
CA ALA A 155 -15.94 -7.35 6.37
C ALA A 155 -15.92 -7.47 4.83
N SER A 156 -15.06 -6.73 4.14
CA SER A 156 -14.95 -6.74 2.68
C SER A 156 -14.50 -8.09 2.10
N ASP A 157 -13.85 -8.96 2.90
CA ASP A 157 -13.48 -10.32 2.46
C ASP A 157 -14.69 -11.13 1.97
N SER A 158 -15.88 -10.88 2.51
CA SER A 158 -17.10 -11.55 2.08
C SER A 158 -17.59 -11.12 0.68
N SER A 159 -17.15 -9.97 0.18
CA SER A 159 -17.69 -9.33 -1.02
C SER A 159 -16.67 -9.19 -2.16
N ILE A 160 -15.37 -9.24 -1.88
CA ILE A 160 -14.32 -9.13 -2.88
C ILE A 160 -13.20 -10.13 -2.61
N ARG A 161 -12.57 -10.61 -3.67
CA ARG A 161 -11.47 -11.57 -3.61
C ARG A 161 -10.18 -10.95 -4.14
N ILE A 162 -9.14 -10.93 -3.32
CA ILE A 162 -7.82 -10.49 -3.76
C ILE A 162 -7.14 -11.62 -4.53
N VAL A 163 -6.50 -11.28 -5.65
CA VAL A 163 -5.78 -12.23 -6.50
C VAL A 163 -4.36 -11.76 -6.78
N ASP A 164 -3.55 -12.65 -7.37
CA ASP A 164 -2.17 -12.44 -7.75
C ASP A 164 -1.23 -12.42 -6.54
N TYR A 165 -0.06 -11.82 -6.69
CA TYR A 165 0.89 -11.68 -5.60
C TYR A 165 0.28 -10.84 -4.47
N VAL A 166 0.13 -11.46 -3.30
CA VAL A 166 -0.55 -10.82 -2.18
C VAL A 166 0.47 -10.35 -1.15
N ASP A 167 0.44 -9.06 -0.89
CA ASP A 167 1.15 -8.43 0.23
C ASP A 167 0.37 -8.64 1.54
N HIS A 168 0.83 -8.07 2.63
CA HIS A 168 0.08 -7.89 3.84
C HIS A 168 -0.05 -6.42 4.21
N TYR A 169 -0.98 -6.10 5.06
CA TYR A 169 -1.44 -4.73 5.24
C TYR A 169 -1.58 -4.37 6.72
N LEU A 170 -1.20 -3.15 7.05
CA LEU A 170 -1.57 -2.50 8.30
C LEU A 170 -2.64 -1.46 7.99
N VAL A 171 -3.76 -1.53 8.70
CA VAL A 171 -4.90 -0.63 8.54
C VAL A 171 -5.21 0.01 9.89
N SER A 172 -5.54 1.30 9.89
CA SER A 172 -6.02 1.99 11.08
C SER A 172 -7.07 3.03 10.70
N ASP A 173 -8.03 3.28 11.57
CA ASP A 173 -9.01 4.34 11.40
C ASP A 173 -8.76 5.51 12.36
N ARG A 174 -9.54 6.58 12.20
CA ARG A 174 -9.44 7.80 13.01
C ARG A 174 -9.78 7.57 14.48
N PHE A 175 -10.44 6.47 14.84
CA PHE A 175 -10.81 6.13 16.20
C PHE A 175 -9.73 5.35 16.95
N GLY A 176 -8.59 5.06 16.27
CA GLY A 176 -7.47 4.31 16.82
C GLY A 176 -7.63 2.79 16.72
N HIS A 177 -8.72 2.29 16.09
CA HIS A 177 -8.77 0.87 15.75
C HIS A 177 -7.67 0.54 14.77
N CYS A 178 -7.13 -0.67 14.88
CA CYS A 178 -6.02 -1.11 14.04
C CYS A 178 -6.15 -2.60 13.76
N ALA A 179 -5.76 -3.03 12.56
CA ALA A 179 -5.67 -4.42 12.19
C ALA A 179 -4.47 -4.69 11.28
N THR A 180 -3.86 -5.87 11.44
CA THR A 180 -3.04 -6.48 10.40
C THR A 180 -3.90 -7.43 9.59
N ILE A 181 -3.71 -7.42 8.26
CA ILE A 181 -4.43 -8.27 7.33
C ILE A 181 -3.39 -9.00 6.48
N GLU A 182 -3.41 -10.32 6.53
CA GLU A 182 -2.52 -11.23 5.82
C GLU A 182 -3.34 -12.25 5.03
N PHE A 183 -2.83 -12.70 3.88
CA PHE A 183 -3.46 -13.77 3.11
C PHE A 183 -2.57 -15.00 3.18
N LEU A 184 -2.94 -15.97 4.02
CA LEU A 184 -2.17 -17.19 4.28
C LEU A 184 -3.03 -18.40 4.00
N LYS A 185 -2.47 -19.36 3.24
CA LYS A 185 -3.18 -20.60 2.86
C LYS A 185 -4.54 -20.34 2.20
N GLY A 186 -4.64 -19.26 1.42
CA GLY A 186 -5.86 -18.88 0.73
C GLY A 186 -6.94 -18.25 1.61
N GLN A 187 -6.61 -17.80 2.81
CA GLN A 187 -7.55 -17.18 3.74
C GLN A 187 -7.06 -15.81 4.20
N MET A 188 -7.98 -14.89 4.44
CA MET A 188 -7.70 -13.63 5.11
C MET A 188 -7.50 -13.91 6.61
N ILE A 189 -6.30 -13.64 7.11
CA ILE A 189 -5.96 -13.74 8.54
C ILE A 189 -5.88 -12.32 9.08
N VAL A 190 -6.62 -12.06 10.15
CA VAL A 190 -6.74 -10.74 10.76
C VAL A 190 -6.33 -10.79 12.22
N HIS A 191 -5.48 -9.83 12.62
CA HIS A 191 -5.22 -9.59 14.03
C HIS A 191 -5.68 -8.17 14.38
N THR A 192 -6.55 -8.06 15.38
CA THR A 192 -7.11 -6.79 15.87
C THR A 192 -7.44 -6.88 17.34
N GLY A 193 -7.69 -5.77 18.02
CA GLY A 193 -8.05 -5.74 19.43
C GLY A 193 -7.04 -6.46 20.32
N ARG A 194 -7.46 -7.47 21.07
CA ARG A 194 -6.60 -8.25 21.98
C ARG A 194 -5.59 -9.13 21.26
N ASP A 195 -5.89 -9.51 20.02
CA ASP A 195 -5.01 -10.34 19.20
C ASP A 195 -3.95 -9.50 18.44
N LEU A 196 -3.96 -8.18 18.65
CA LEU A 196 -2.98 -7.22 18.12
C LEU A 196 -2.17 -6.57 19.28
N PRO A 197 -1.33 -7.33 20.01
CA PRO A 197 -0.57 -6.79 21.15
C PRO A 197 0.50 -5.76 20.76
N ALA A 198 0.89 -5.69 19.49
CA ALA A 198 1.75 -4.66 18.94
C ALA A 198 1.14 -4.13 17.65
N LYS A 199 0.80 -2.83 17.59
CA LYS A 199 0.29 -2.16 16.39
C LYS A 199 1.45 -1.89 15.41
N VAL A 200 2.12 -2.94 14.96
CA VAL A 200 3.33 -2.89 14.09
C VAL A 200 3.25 -4.02 13.08
N LEU A 201 3.72 -3.77 11.87
CA LEU A 201 3.88 -4.78 10.83
C LEU A 201 5.19 -4.54 10.06
N SER A 202 5.90 -5.63 9.71
CA SER A 202 7.08 -5.58 8.83
C SER A 202 6.96 -6.68 7.76
N ASN A 203 8.02 -7.36 7.33
CA ASN A 203 7.94 -8.30 6.21
C ASN A 203 7.94 -9.79 6.60
N ASN A 204 7.56 -10.11 7.82
CA ASN A 204 7.29 -11.47 8.29
C ASN A 204 5.83 -11.58 8.71
N THR A 205 5.30 -12.79 8.81
CA THR A 205 3.95 -12.97 9.36
C THR A 205 3.83 -12.28 10.72
N TYR A 206 2.66 -11.71 10.98
CA TYR A 206 2.42 -10.99 12.22
C TYR A 206 2.63 -11.90 13.45
N GLU A 207 2.05 -13.11 13.40
CA GLU A 207 2.18 -14.07 14.49
C GLU A 207 3.66 -14.44 14.77
N GLY A 208 4.44 -14.73 13.71
CA GLY A 208 5.87 -15.02 13.84
C GLY A 208 6.66 -13.86 14.43
N SER A 209 6.35 -12.63 14.00
CA SER A 209 6.99 -11.41 14.52
C SER A 209 6.68 -11.17 15.99
N VAL A 210 5.43 -11.37 16.41
CA VAL A 210 5.00 -11.25 17.82
C VAL A 210 5.64 -12.33 18.69
N ALA A 211 5.75 -13.57 18.19
CA ALA A 211 6.40 -14.66 18.92
C ALA A 211 7.87 -14.33 19.24
N GLU A 212 8.62 -13.85 18.25
CA GLU A 212 10.01 -13.43 18.45
C GLU A 212 10.12 -12.19 19.37
N TRP A 213 9.23 -11.22 19.25
CA TRP A 213 9.19 -10.07 20.18
C TRP A 213 8.98 -10.53 21.63
N LYS A 214 7.98 -11.38 21.89
CA LYS A 214 7.71 -11.93 23.22
C LYS A 214 8.92 -12.73 23.78
N LYS A 215 9.62 -13.46 22.93
CA LYS A 215 10.85 -14.18 23.29
C LYS A 215 11.96 -13.21 23.72
N THR A 216 12.18 -12.12 22.96
CA THR A 216 13.21 -11.14 23.32
C THR A 216 12.88 -10.41 24.64
N LEU A 217 11.60 -10.13 24.93
CA LEU A 217 11.20 -9.56 26.21
C LEU A 217 11.51 -10.47 27.39
N LYS A 218 11.34 -11.81 27.23
CA LYS A 218 11.70 -12.80 28.25
C LYS A 218 13.22 -12.88 28.43
N GLN A 219 13.99 -12.92 27.34
CA GLN A 219 15.45 -12.95 27.38
C GLN A 219 16.04 -11.71 28.07
N LYS A 220 15.53 -10.50 27.72
CA LYS A 220 15.94 -9.25 28.38
C LYS A 220 15.70 -9.29 29.88
N LYS A 221 14.57 -9.84 30.35
CA LYS A 221 14.29 -9.99 31.79
C LYS A 221 15.28 -10.94 32.50
N ARG A 222 15.90 -11.88 31.76
CA ARG A 222 16.91 -12.83 32.25
C ARG A 222 18.34 -12.31 32.11
N GLY A 223 18.56 -11.12 31.52
CA GLY A 223 19.89 -10.57 31.25
C GLY A 223 20.62 -11.30 30.12
N GLU A 224 19.94 -12.06 29.26
CA GLU A 224 20.53 -12.82 28.16
C GLU A 224 20.81 -11.90 26.97
N SER A 225 21.88 -12.21 26.21
CA SER A 225 22.23 -11.51 24.98
C SER A 225 21.21 -11.81 23.88
N LEU A 226 20.85 -10.79 23.11
CA LEU A 226 19.87 -10.89 22.02
C LEU A 226 20.60 -11.11 20.68
N SER A 227 20.39 -12.27 20.05
CA SER A 227 20.80 -12.52 18.67
C SER A 227 19.57 -12.40 17.75
N LEU A 228 19.42 -11.29 17.05
CA LEU A 228 18.35 -11.07 16.08
C LEU A 228 18.84 -11.39 14.68
N GLN A 229 18.35 -12.48 14.08
CA GLN A 229 18.86 -12.98 12.80
C GLN A 229 18.24 -12.27 11.59
N ALA A 230 16.92 -12.09 11.54
CA ALA A 230 16.24 -11.47 10.39
C ALA A 230 16.07 -9.96 10.57
N SER A 231 16.39 -9.21 9.53
CA SER A 231 16.27 -7.74 9.52
C SER A 231 14.84 -7.25 9.73
N SER A 232 13.86 -7.93 9.14
CA SER A 232 12.43 -7.64 9.29
C SER A 232 11.96 -7.80 10.73
N VAL A 233 12.29 -8.93 11.38
CA VAL A 233 11.97 -9.17 12.80
C VAL A 233 12.65 -8.14 13.70
N ARG A 234 13.88 -7.75 13.40
CA ARG A 234 14.59 -6.70 14.16
C ARG A 234 13.89 -5.35 14.09
N ARG A 235 13.42 -4.94 12.90
CA ARG A 235 12.65 -3.72 12.73
C ARG A 235 11.33 -3.78 13.50
N PHE A 236 10.60 -4.91 13.37
CA PHE A 236 9.38 -5.14 14.13
C PHE A 236 9.61 -4.98 15.64
N ILE A 237 10.63 -5.65 16.21
CA ILE A 237 10.91 -5.61 17.64
C ILE A 237 11.28 -4.20 18.12
N ARG A 238 12.11 -3.46 17.34
CA ARG A 238 12.43 -2.08 17.67
C ARG A 238 11.18 -1.20 17.68
N ALA A 239 10.39 -1.24 16.61
CA ALA A 239 9.16 -0.51 16.51
C ALA A 239 8.17 -0.88 17.63
N ALA A 240 7.96 -2.19 17.90
CA ALA A 240 7.06 -2.67 18.94
C ALA A 240 7.45 -2.17 20.34
N ASN A 241 8.74 -2.15 20.67
CA ASN A 241 9.23 -1.60 21.92
C ASN A 241 8.94 -0.09 22.04
N ARG A 242 9.15 0.66 20.97
CA ARG A 242 8.90 2.11 20.94
C ARG A 242 7.41 2.42 21.00
N VAL A 243 6.59 1.72 20.22
CA VAL A 243 5.12 1.85 20.21
C VAL A 243 4.53 1.52 21.58
N SER A 244 5.00 0.43 22.22
CA SER A 244 4.52 0.02 23.56
C SER A 244 4.94 0.97 24.68
N ALA A 245 6.02 1.71 24.49
CA ALA A 245 6.51 2.71 25.46
C ALA A 245 6.00 4.13 25.17
N PHE A 246 5.25 4.30 24.08
CA PHE A 246 4.79 5.61 23.64
C PHE A 246 3.76 6.19 24.60
N VAL A 247 4.02 7.40 25.04
CA VAL A 247 3.09 8.26 25.76
C VAL A 247 3.27 9.67 25.25
N SER A 248 2.22 10.29 24.77
CA SER A 248 2.25 11.68 24.34
C SER A 248 0.98 12.42 24.76
N THR A 249 1.08 13.71 24.87
CA THR A 249 -0.04 14.60 25.21
C THR A 249 -0.51 15.41 24.01
N THR A 250 0.32 15.54 22.97
CA THR A 250 0.03 16.38 21.81
C THR A 250 0.20 15.61 20.48
N SER A 251 -0.56 16.01 19.45
CA SER A 251 -0.38 15.46 18.09
C SER A 251 1.01 15.73 17.55
N ARG A 252 1.59 16.89 17.85
CA ARG A 252 2.93 17.24 17.36
C ARG A 252 4.01 16.30 17.89
N GLU A 253 3.99 16.03 19.20
CA GLU A 253 4.89 15.04 19.80
C GLU A 253 4.71 13.65 19.23
N ALA A 254 3.46 13.25 18.95
CA ALA A 254 3.19 11.96 18.32
C ALA A 254 3.77 11.87 16.90
N VAL A 255 3.63 12.93 16.09
CA VAL A 255 4.22 13.00 14.74
C VAL A 255 5.74 12.99 14.80
N ASP A 256 6.35 13.78 15.67
CA ASP A 256 7.81 13.84 15.83
C ASP A 256 8.35 12.46 16.30
N THR A 257 7.69 11.83 17.30
CA THR A 257 8.04 10.47 17.74
C THR A 257 7.87 9.44 16.62
N ALA A 258 6.85 9.57 15.77
CA ALA A 258 6.69 8.67 14.64
C ALA A 258 7.88 8.78 13.68
N PHE A 259 8.37 9.99 13.36
CA PHE A 259 9.56 10.16 12.54
C PHE A 259 10.83 9.62 13.20
N ASP A 260 10.98 9.76 14.50
CA ASP A 260 12.11 9.18 15.26
C ASP A 260 12.11 7.66 15.17
N ILE A 261 10.94 7.03 15.31
CA ILE A 261 10.82 5.58 15.14
C ILE A 261 11.16 5.18 13.69
N LEU A 262 10.62 5.88 12.69
CA LEU A 262 10.90 5.61 11.28
C LEU A 262 12.39 5.71 10.95
N GLU A 263 13.11 6.65 11.56
CA GLU A 263 14.57 6.77 11.40
C GLU A 263 15.30 5.61 12.07
N GLU A 264 14.94 5.25 13.30
CA GLU A 264 15.58 4.15 14.07
C GLU A 264 15.44 2.79 13.36
N ILE A 265 14.29 2.56 12.71
CA ILE A 265 14.01 1.30 11.99
C ILE A 265 14.34 1.37 10.49
N SER A 266 14.96 2.45 10.03
CA SER A 266 15.30 2.65 8.62
C SER A 266 16.20 1.54 8.09
N GLY A 267 16.07 1.23 6.80
CA GLY A 267 16.83 0.19 6.15
C GLY A 267 18.35 0.43 6.16
N GLN A 268 18.79 1.70 6.09
CA GLN A 268 20.22 2.06 6.21
C GLN A 268 20.82 1.59 7.53
N ASN A 269 20.06 1.66 8.61
CA ASN A 269 20.52 1.30 9.96
C ASN A 269 20.41 -0.20 10.26
N THR A 270 19.83 -0.98 9.35
CA THR A 270 19.50 -2.39 9.64
C THR A 270 20.14 -3.41 8.71
N HIS A 271 20.33 -3.13 7.41
CA HIS A 271 20.89 -4.11 6.45
C HIS A 271 21.17 -3.61 5.02
N GLY A 272 21.27 -2.32 4.81
CA GLY A 272 21.74 -1.76 3.53
C GLY A 272 20.69 -1.48 2.45
N SER A 273 19.40 -1.82 2.67
CA SER A 273 18.32 -1.35 1.80
C SER A 273 17.85 0.02 2.28
N PRO A 274 18.11 1.10 1.54
CA PRO A 274 17.79 2.44 2.04
C PRO A 274 16.27 2.66 2.13
N THR A 275 15.85 3.38 3.17
CA THR A 275 14.47 3.90 3.27
C THR A 275 14.30 5.01 2.25
N ARG A 276 13.44 4.78 1.27
CA ARG A 276 13.16 5.72 0.19
C ARG A 276 12.19 6.80 0.62
N TRP A 277 11.10 6.41 1.31
CA TRP A 277 10.08 7.32 1.82
C TRP A 277 9.80 7.06 3.30
N ARG A 278 9.57 8.12 4.04
CA ARG A 278 9.04 8.13 5.40
C ARG A 278 7.76 8.94 5.39
N ILE A 279 6.66 8.34 5.78
CA ILE A 279 5.34 8.96 5.74
C ILE A 279 4.68 8.79 7.09
N VAL A 280 4.07 9.87 7.59
CA VAL A 280 3.29 9.88 8.83
C VAL A 280 1.93 10.48 8.55
N PHE A 281 0.89 9.75 8.93
CA PHE A 281 -0.51 10.16 8.81
C PHE A 281 -1.05 10.52 10.20
N ASP A 282 -1.44 11.77 10.39
CA ASP A 282 -2.11 12.27 11.59
C ASP A 282 -3.63 12.28 11.34
N THR A 283 -4.31 11.26 11.84
CA THR A 283 -5.74 11.06 11.60
C THR A 283 -6.62 12.08 12.33
N LYS A 284 -6.12 12.68 13.41
CA LYS A 284 -6.84 13.70 14.17
C LYS A 284 -6.88 15.04 13.44
N ASN A 285 -5.73 15.46 12.93
CA ASN A 285 -5.62 16.75 12.25
C ASN A 285 -5.84 16.61 10.75
N PHE A 286 -6.08 15.41 10.23
CA PHE A 286 -6.22 15.12 8.80
C PHE A 286 -5.06 15.72 8.02
N CYS A 287 -3.83 15.41 8.44
CA CYS A 287 -2.60 15.90 7.86
C CYS A 287 -1.64 14.74 7.58
N ILE A 288 -0.99 14.80 6.43
CA ILE A 288 0.03 13.83 6.06
C ILE A 288 1.38 14.55 6.03
N TYR A 289 2.37 13.98 6.69
CA TYR A 289 3.74 14.46 6.70
C TYR A 289 4.65 13.45 6.01
N PHE A 290 5.59 13.91 5.19
CA PHE A 290 6.51 12.98 4.52
C PHE A 290 7.86 13.59 4.19
N LYS A 291 8.85 12.69 4.09
CA LYS A 291 10.22 12.95 3.64
C LYS A 291 10.66 11.84 2.71
N THR A 292 11.61 12.11 1.82
CA THR A 292 12.23 11.08 0.99
C THR A 292 13.76 11.09 1.13
N ILE A 293 14.41 10.02 0.70
CA ILE A 293 15.89 9.99 0.66
C ILE A 293 16.47 11.05 -0.28
N VAL A 294 15.73 11.40 -1.35
CA VAL A 294 16.13 12.41 -2.33
C VAL A 294 15.91 13.82 -1.80
N HIS A 295 14.86 14.00 -0.99
CA HIS A 295 14.50 15.28 -0.40
C HIS A 295 14.06 15.11 1.06
N ALA A 296 15.02 15.35 1.98
CA ALA A 296 14.84 15.12 3.41
C ALA A 296 14.05 16.22 4.14
N VAL A 297 13.66 17.29 3.43
CA VAL A 297 12.88 18.38 4.01
C VAL A 297 11.43 17.92 4.22
N MET A 298 10.86 18.26 5.38
CA MET A 298 9.48 17.92 5.73
C MET A 298 8.50 18.63 4.79
N ARG A 299 7.57 17.89 4.26
CA ARG A 299 6.41 18.37 3.51
C ARG A 299 5.16 17.86 4.18
N GLU A 300 4.10 18.64 4.10
CA GLU A 300 2.79 18.28 4.64
C GLU A 300 1.68 18.56 3.64
N ILE A 301 0.62 17.74 3.69
CA ILE A 301 -0.62 17.92 2.94
C ILE A 301 -1.77 17.94 3.93
N ARG A 302 -2.53 19.04 3.92
CA ARG A 302 -3.64 19.31 4.83
C ARG A 302 -4.97 19.05 4.14
N PHE A 303 -5.74 18.09 4.58
CA PHE A 303 -7.01 17.69 3.96
C PHE A 303 -8.05 18.80 3.95
N GLN A 304 -8.00 19.72 4.91
CA GLN A 304 -8.89 20.89 4.96
C GLN A 304 -8.76 21.80 3.75
N LYS A 305 -7.63 21.73 3.03
CA LYS A 305 -7.36 22.49 1.81
C LYS A 305 -7.56 21.67 0.53
N VAL A 306 -7.86 20.38 0.65
CA VAL A 306 -8.02 19.48 -0.49
C VAL A 306 -9.48 19.41 -0.89
N ASP A 307 -9.78 19.72 -2.14
CA ASP A 307 -11.09 19.43 -2.71
C ASP A 307 -11.13 18.00 -3.25
N PHE A 308 -11.92 17.14 -2.62
CA PHE A 308 -12.14 15.75 -3.02
C PHE A 308 -13.35 15.58 -3.96
N SER A 309 -14.04 16.64 -4.32
CA SER A 309 -15.15 16.58 -5.28
C SER A 309 -14.68 16.09 -6.64
N CYS A 310 -15.51 15.30 -7.33
CA CYS A 310 -15.27 14.90 -8.72
C CYS A 310 -15.46 16.04 -9.74
N GLU A 311 -15.92 17.21 -9.29
CA GLU A 311 -16.12 18.39 -10.14
C GLU A 311 -14.82 19.20 -10.33
N SER A 312 -13.84 19.03 -9.43
CA SER A 312 -12.53 19.66 -9.54
C SER A 312 -11.50 18.70 -10.13
N PRO A 313 -10.44 19.21 -10.79
CA PRO A 313 -9.40 18.38 -11.37
C PRO A 313 -8.70 17.51 -10.34
N VAL A 314 -8.28 16.31 -10.76
CA VAL A 314 -7.33 15.49 -9.99
C VAL A 314 -6.03 16.28 -9.85
N ARG A 315 -5.43 16.23 -8.66
CA ARG A 315 -4.13 16.86 -8.41
C ARG A 315 -3.09 15.82 -8.05
N MET A 316 -1.85 16.10 -8.41
CA MET A 316 -0.71 15.23 -8.12
C MET A 316 0.56 16.06 -7.88
N VAL A 317 1.57 15.38 -7.31
CA VAL A 317 2.94 15.92 -7.23
C VAL A 317 3.95 14.75 -7.27
N ASN A 318 5.11 15.00 -7.86
CA ASN A 318 6.24 14.07 -7.73
C ASN A 318 6.67 14.04 -6.25
N ILE A 319 6.78 12.85 -5.67
CA ILE A 319 7.14 12.69 -4.25
C ILE A 319 8.52 13.29 -3.92
N ASN A 320 9.40 13.43 -4.91
CA ASN A 320 10.74 13.98 -4.76
C ASN A 320 10.85 15.48 -5.13
N GLU A 321 9.70 16.13 -5.42
CA GLU A 321 9.71 17.56 -5.74
C GLU A 321 10.30 18.38 -4.59
N ARG A 322 11.10 19.40 -4.93
CA ARG A 322 11.82 20.21 -3.95
C ARG A 322 10.93 21.29 -3.34
N LEU A 323 9.94 20.83 -2.59
CA LEU A 323 8.98 21.65 -1.85
C LEU A 323 9.20 21.49 -0.35
N ALA A 324 8.70 22.43 0.47
CA ALA A 324 8.88 22.43 1.92
C ALA A 324 7.62 22.93 2.64
N GLY A 325 7.37 22.42 3.84
CA GLY A 325 6.21 22.81 4.66
C GLY A 325 4.89 22.37 4.06
N ASP A 326 3.85 23.18 4.19
CA ASP A 326 2.53 22.93 3.60
C ASP A 326 2.57 23.11 2.08
N ILE A 327 2.51 21.98 1.37
CA ILE A 327 2.53 21.95 -0.10
C ILE A 327 1.16 21.74 -0.72
N THR A 328 0.08 21.79 0.06
CA THR A 328 -1.26 21.43 -0.39
C THR A 328 -1.71 22.28 -1.59
N ASP A 329 -1.44 23.58 -1.55
CA ASP A 329 -1.79 24.51 -2.62
C ASP A 329 -0.81 24.42 -3.82
N GLN A 330 0.30 23.70 -3.68
CA GLN A 330 1.33 23.50 -4.71
C GLN A 330 1.16 22.17 -5.47
N LEU A 331 0.14 21.37 -5.12
CA LEU A 331 -0.22 20.19 -5.91
C LEU A 331 -0.70 20.64 -7.28
N GLU A 332 -0.13 20.08 -8.33
CA GLU A 332 -0.44 20.44 -9.73
C GLU A 332 -1.66 19.68 -10.24
N GLU A 333 -2.35 20.23 -11.21
CA GLU A 333 -3.39 19.49 -11.92
C GLU A 333 -2.79 18.26 -12.62
N TYR A 334 -3.54 17.16 -12.61
CA TYR A 334 -3.15 15.94 -13.27
C TYR A 334 -2.88 16.15 -14.75
N SER A 335 -1.77 15.60 -15.22
CA SER A 335 -1.39 15.57 -16.61
C SER A 335 -0.99 14.15 -17.00
N SER A 336 -1.70 13.56 -17.97
CA SER A 336 -1.38 12.24 -18.52
C SER A 336 0.01 12.15 -19.09
N MET A 337 0.47 13.22 -19.72
CA MET A 337 1.81 13.29 -20.27
C MET A 337 2.87 13.22 -19.16
N ARG A 338 2.72 14.03 -18.09
CA ARG A 338 3.65 13.98 -16.96
C ARG A 338 3.60 12.64 -16.22
N HIS A 339 2.40 12.06 -16.09
CA HIS A 339 2.22 10.74 -15.50
C HIS A 339 2.92 9.66 -16.35
N PHE A 340 2.75 9.71 -17.68
CA PHE A 340 3.42 8.81 -18.61
C PHE A 340 4.95 8.93 -18.53
N ASP A 341 5.47 10.14 -18.59
CA ASP A 341 6.91 10.39 -18.52
C ASP A 341 7.50 9.90 -17.20
N HIS A 342 6.81 10.16 -16.08
CA HIS A 342 7.21 9.67 -14.76
C HIS A 342 7.19 8.14 -14.69
N ALA A 343 6.12 7.50 -15.14
CA ALA A 343 5.97 6.06 -15.14
C ALA A 343 7.04 5.40 -16.03
N LEU A 344 7.25 5.91 -17.23
CA LEU A 344 8.27 5.41 -18.16
C LEU A 344 9.69 5.54 -17.59
N HIS A 345 9.99 6.68 -16.93
CA HIS A 345 11.26 6.89 -16.26
C HIS A 345 11.46 5.89 -15.11
N ALA A 346 10.45 5.71 -14.26
CA ALA A 346 10.48 4.78 -13.14
C ALA A 346 10.71 3.34 -13.62
N TRP A 347 9.98 2.87 -14.65
CA TRP A 347 10.13 1.52 -15.20
C TRP A 347 11.51 1.29 -15.77
N LYS A 348 12.04 2.23 -16.56
CA LYS A 348 13.41 2.16 -17.09
C LYS A 348 14.44 2.06 -15.98
N LYS A 349 14.31 2.88 -14.95
CA LYS A 349 15.21 2.88 -13.79
C LYS A 349 15.15 1.57 -13.00
N TRP A 350 14.00 0.92 -12.98
CA TRP A 350 13.82 -0.39 -12.35
C TRP A 350 14.33 -1.54 -13.23
N GLY A 351 14.75 -1.25 -14.47
CA GLY A 351 15.19 -2.27 -15.43
C GLY A 351 14.04 -3.08 -16.02
N VAL A 352 12.82 -2.54 -15.98
CA VAL A 352 11.63 -3.19 -16.53
C VAL A 352 11.35 -2.65 -17.93
N GLU A 353 11.35 -3.54 -18.91
CA GLU A 353 10.90 -3.22 -20.26
C GLU A 353 9.37 -3.18 -20.29
N ILE A 354 8.83 -2.03 -20.68
CA ILE A 354 7.40 -1.84 -20.91
C ILE A 354 7.16 -1.32 -22.31
N ASP A 355 6.14 -1.86 -22.97
CA ASP A 355 5.65 -1.29 -24.21
C ASP A 355 5.02 0.08 -23.95
N SER A 356 5.60 1.12 -24.52
CA SER A 356 5.13 2.50 -24.33
C SER A 356 3.68 2.68 -24.79
N SER A 357 3.21 1.94 -25.80
CA SER A 357 1.82 1.99 -26.26
C SER A 357 0.86 1.36 -25.27
N GLU A 358 1.28 0.29 -24.58
CA GLU A 358 0.51 -0.34 -23.53
C GLU A 358 0.42 0.57 -22.29
N LEU A 359 1.53 1.18 -21.87
CA LEU A 359 1.54 2.15 -20.79
C LEU A 359 0.61 3.35 -21.09
N GLN A 360 0.62 3.86 -22.32
CA GLN A 360 -0.30 4.92 -22.73
C GLN A 360 -1.76 4.48 -22.66
N ARG A 361 -2.09 3.25 -23.08
CA ARG A 361 -3.45 2.71 -22.98
C ARG A 361 -3.93 2.63 -21.54
N GLN A 362 -3.07 2.14 -20.65
CA GLN A 362 -3.39 2.05 -19.21
C GLN A 362 -3.64 3.42 -18.59
N ILE A 363 -2.80 4.40 -18.88
CA ILE A 363 -2.96 5.77 -18.39
C ILE A 363 -4.25 6.40 -18.93
N ARG A 364 -4.54 6.28 -20.22
CA ARG A 364 -5.80 6.78 -20.82
C ARG A 364 -7.03 6.12 -20.20
N PHE A 365 -6.97 4.83 -19.93
CA PHE A 365 -8.08 4.12 -19.28
C PHE A 365 -8.39 4.72 -17.91
N ILE A 366 -7.36 5.02 -17.11
CA ILE A 366 -7.51 5.62 -15.79
C ILE A 366 -8.05 7.05 -15.87
N GLU A 367 -7.64 7.81 -16.86
CA GLU A 367 -8.14 9.18 -17.08
C GLU A 367 -9.64 9.25 -17.38
N HIS A 368 -10.16 8.23 -18.03
CA HIS A 368 -11.55 8.19 -18.48
C HIS A 368 -12.50 7.52 -17.50
N PHE A 369 -12.12 7.36 -16.25
CA PHE A 369 -13.04 6.91 -15.22
C PHE A 369 -14.21 7.91 -15.07
N PRO A 370 -15.46 7.49 -15.37
CA PRO A 370 -16.59 8.40 -15.34
C PRO A 370 -16.95 8.81 -13.91
N SER A 371 -17.37 10.05 -13.72
CA SER A 371 -18.05 10.43 -12.49
C SER A 371 -19.39 9.70 -12.38
N ALA A 372 -19.83 9.41 -11.16
CA ALA A 372 -21.12 8.77 -10.91
C ALA A 372 -22.30 9.56 -11.48
N ASN A 373 -22.14 10.88 -11.62
CA ASN A 373 -23.16 11.78 -12.20
C ASN A 373 -23.22 11.66 -13.74
N ALA A 374 -22.10 11.36 -14.40
CA ALA A 374 -22.09 11.11 -15.85
C ALA A 374 -22.75 9.74 -16.18
N ALA A 375 -22.47 8.71 -15.38
CA ALA A 375 -23.04 7.38 -15.57
C ALA A 375 -24.58 7.29 -15.33
N ARG A 376 -25.20 8.31 -14.71
CA ARG A 376 -26.67 8.37 -14.55
C ARG A 376 -27.36 9.08 -15.70
N ARG A 377 -26.62 9.65 -16.66
CA ARG A 377 -27.16 10.37 -17.83
C ARG A 377 -27.15 9.51 -19.11
N GLU A 378 -26.57 8.33 -19.07
CA GLU A 378 -26.61 7.26 -20.09
C GLU A 378 -27.64 6.18 -19.67
#